data_50a94d76b59b80620e438ed637086d43
#
_entry.id   50a94d76b59b80620e438ed637086d43
#
_cell.length_a   1.000
_cell.length_b   1.000
_cell.length_c   1.000
_cell.angle_alpha   90.00
_cell.angle_beta   90.00
_cell.angle_gamma   90.00
#
_symmetry.space_group_name_H-M   'P 1'
#
loop_
_entity.id
_entity.type
_entity.pdbx_description
1 polymer ?
#
loop_
_entity_poly.entity_id
_entity_poly.type
_entity_poly.pdbx_seq_one_letter_code
_entity_poly.pdbx_strand_id
1 'polypeptide(L)'
;MENNYSVTIERKIEKIIYQAALALDKNNWADWFELCDDSFFYSITSFSPEISKDMTYFSGDKKELTGLMEMLPKHNTDHSPLHRHTSVYTVDVSDDGKTAEAVSSVVIYQNMLDGINSHLDSGESRLFVIGKYHDKFLIE
;
A
#
# COMPACT_ATOMS: atom_id res chain seq x y z
N MET A 1 26.53 8.30 19.46
CA MET A 1 25.57 7.23 19.80
C MET A 1 24.22 7.54 19.18
N GLU A 2 23.70 6.65 18.38
CA GLU A 2 22.37 6.82 17.85
C GLU A 2 21.36 6.83 18.99
N ASN A 3 20.32 7.65 18.81
CA ASN A 3 19.25 7.72 19.78
C ASN A 3 18.40 6.45 19.69
N ASN A 4 18.39 5.62 20.74
CA ASN A 4 17.60 4.40 20.80
C ASN A 4 16.11 4.64 20.57
N TYR A 5 15.62 5.83 20.93
CA TYR A 5 14.24 6.23 20.69
C TYR A 5 13.93 6.31 19.18
N SER A 6 14.83 6.91 18.40
CA SER A 6 14.68 7.02 16.96
C SER A 6 14.66 5.64 16.28
N VAL A 7 15.59 4.76 16.68
CA VAL A 7 15.67 3.38 16.17
C VAL A 7 14.38 2.61 16.50
N THR A 8 13.85 2.79 17.71
CA THR A 8 12.61 2.14 18.12
C THR A 8 11.41 2.61 17.26
N ILE A 9 11.34 3.91 16.99
CA ILE A 9 10.29 4.48 16.13
C ILE A 9 10.42 3.95 14.70
N GLU A 10 11.62 3.93 14.15
CA GLU A 10 11.86 3.39 12.81
C GLU A 10 11.39 1.95 12.70
N ARG A 11 11.68 1.13 13.70
CA ARG A 11 11.25 -0.27 13.73
C ARG A 11 9.72 -0.41 13.80
N LYS A 12 9.07 0.44 14.59
CA LYS A 12 7.60 0.45 14.65
C LYS A 12 6.98 0.83 13.31
N ILE A 13 7.57 1.79 12.61
CA ILE A 13 7.10 2.24 11.30
C ILE A 13 7.26 1.11 10.27
N GLU A 14 8.39 0.43 10.25
CA GLU A 14 8.59 -0.73 9.39
C GLU A 14 7.51 -1.80 9.62
N LYS A 15 7.21 -2.09 10.87
CA LYS A 15 6.17 -3.06 11.21
C LYS A 15 4.80 -2.63 10.69
N ILE A 16 4.45 -1.36 10.79
CA ILE A 16 3.19 -0.84 10.28
C ILE A 16 3.12 -1.02 8.77
N ILE A 17 4.19 -0.72 8.05
CA ILE A 17 4.24 -0.88 6.60
C ILE A 17 3.99 -2.34 6.21
N TYR A 18 4.63 -3.28 6.87
CA TYR A 18 4.43 -4.70 6.58
C TYR A 18 3.06 -5.20 7.02
N GLN A 19 2.51 -4.69 8.12
CA GLN A 19 1.14 -5.00 8.55
C GLN A 19 0.12 -4.49 7.53
N ALA A 20 0.34 -3.31 6.96
CA ALA A 20 -0.52 -2.77 5.92
C ALA A 20 -0.52 -3.67 4.68
N ALA A 21 0.66 -4.11 4.24
CA ALA A 21 0.77 -5.02 3.10
C ALA A 21 0.02 -6.34 3.37
N LEU A 22 0.18 -6.90 4.56
CA LEU A 22 -0.48 -8.15 4.93
C LEU A 22 -2.01 -8.00 4.96
N ALA A 23 -2.51 -6.89 5.52
CA ALA A 23 -3.93 -6.60 5.56
C ALA A 23 -4.53 -6.49 4.15
N LEU A 24 -3.84 -5.78 3.26
CA LEU A 24 -4.28 -5.63 1.87
C LEU A 24 -4.29 -6.97 1.13
N ASP A 25 -3.27 -7.81 1.33
CA ASP A 25 -3.21 -9.12 0.70
C ASP A 25 -4.34 -10.04 1.15
N LYS A 26 -4.80 -9.89 2.37
CA LYS A 26 -5.93 -10.65 2.94
C LYS A 26 -7.28 -10.03 2.64
N ASN A 27 -7.33 -8.91 1.93
CA ASN A 27 -8.52 -8.11 1.72
C ASN A 27 -9.18 -7.68 3.04
N ASN A 28 -8.38 -7.52 4.07
CA ASN A 28 -8.85 -7.06 5.38
C ASN A 28 -8.79 -5.54 5.47
N TRP A 29 -9.78 -4.90 4.84
CA TRP A 29 -9.84 -3.45 4.75
C TRP A 29 -10.01 -2.77 6.10
N ALA A 30 -10.73 -3.41 7.02
CA ALA A 30 -10.93 -2.88 8.37
C ALA A 30 -9.60 -2.72 9.11
N ASP A 31 -8.75 -3.74 9.08
CA ASP A 31 -7.43 -3.68 9.71
C ASP A 31 -6.53 -2.64 9.05
N TRP A 32 -6.60 -2.54 7.71
CA TRP A 32 -5.82 -1.54 7.00
C TRP A 32 -6.25 -0.11 7.38
N PHE A 33 -7.56 0.16 7.45
CA PHE A 33 -8.08 1.47 7.84
C PHE A 33 -7.72 1.84 9.28
N GLU A 34 -7.60 0.85 10.18
CA GLU A 34 -7.16 1.11 11.55
C GLU A 34 -5.72 1.63 11.63
N LEU A 35 -4.89 1.29 10.67
CA LEU A 35 -3.52 1.80 10.58
C LEU A 35 -3.47 3.23 10.06
N CYS A 36 -4.53 3.71 9.44
CA CYS A 36 -4.60 5.03 8.82
C CYS A 36 -5.19 6.05 9.78
N ASP A 37 -4.56 7.23 9.86
CA ASP A 37 -5.15 8.36 10.58
C ASP A 37 -6.46 8.79 9.89
N ASP A 38 -7.41 9.33 10.65
CA ASP A 38 -8.69 9.77 10.11
C ASP A 38 -8.54 10.86 9.03
N SER A 39 -7.47 11.63 9.10
CA SER A 39 -7.17 12.70 8.15
C SER A 39 -6.32 12.24 6.97
N PHE A 40 -6.07 10.95 6.82
CA PHE A 40 -5.17 10.49 5.76
C PHE A 40 -5.70 10.79 4.36
N PHE A 41 -4.77 10.92 3.44
CA PHE A 41 -5.06 11.07 2.02
C PHE A 41 -4.24 10.05 1.24
N TYR A 42 -4.90 9.37 0.31
CA TYR A 42 -4.30 8.33 -0.51
C TYR A 42 -4.30 8.75 -1.97
N SER A 43 -3.20 8.54 -2.66
CA SER A 43 -3.16 8.79 -4.11
C SER A 43 -2.29 7.78 -4.83
N ILE A 44 -2.65 7.51 -6.06
CA ILE A 44 -1.85 6.70 -6.98
C ILE A 44 -1.49 7.58 -8.16
N THR A 45 -0.19 7.78 -8.37
CA THR A 45 0.31 8.61 -9.45
C THR A 45 1.30 7.84 -10.33
N SER A 46 1.44 8.28 -11.56
CA SER A 46 2.45 7.77 -12.48
C SER A 46 2.96 8.92 -13.34
N PHE A 47 4.28 8.96 -13.56
CA PHE A 47 4.86 9.96 -14.43
C PHE A 47 4.49 9.68 -15.89
N SER A 48 4.00 10.70 -16.59
CA SER A 48 3.73 10.63 -18.02
C SER A 48 4.81 11.38 -18.80
N PRO A 49 5.64 10.69 -19.58
CA PRO A 49 6.66 11.36 -20.39
C PRO A 49 6.05 12.27 -21.47
N GLU A 50 4.85 11.96 -21.95
CA GLU A 50 4.18 12.73 -23.01
C GLU A 50 3.88 14.15 -22.59
N ILE A 51 3.44 14.35 -21.34
CA ILE A 51 3.14 15.68 -20.80
C ILE A 51 4.17 16.18 -19.80
N SER A 52 5.23 15.38 -19.54
CA SER A 52 6.29 15.66 -18.56
C SER A 52 5.77 16.01 -17.17
N LYS A 53 4.70 15.35 -16.74
CA LYS A 53 4.05 15.57 -15.44
C LYS A 53 3.59 14.25 -14.84
N ASP A 54 3.41 14.25 -13.53
CA ASP A 54 2.73 13.15 -12.85
C ASP A 54 1.23 13.18 -13.18
N MET A 55 0.72 12.00 -13.52
CA MET A 55 -0.72 11.80 -13.67
C MET A 55 -1.26 11.13 -12.42
N THR A 56 -2.37 11.64 -11.90
CA THR A 56 -3.06 11.03 -10.77
C THR A 56 -4.15 10.10 -11.31
N TYR A 57 -3.96 8.79 -11.09
CA TYR A 57 -4.97 7.80 -11.47
C TYR A 57 -6.10 7.71 -10.46
N PHE A 58 -5.79 7.92 -9.21
CA PHE A 58 -6.75 7.86 -8.11
C PHE A 58 -6.23 8.69 -6.96
N SER A 59 -7.16 9.40 -6.30
CA SER A 59 -6.86 10.07 -5.04
C SER A 59 -8.13 10.14 -4.21
N GLY A 60 -7.98 10.09 -2.89
CA GLY A 60 -9.13 10.20 -2.01
C GLY A 60 -8.77 10.18 -0.55
N ASP A 61 -9.70 10.69 0.23
CA ASP A 61 -9.64 10.62 1.69
C ASP A 61 -10.26 9.29 2.19
N LYS A 62 -10.33 9.13 3.50
CA LYS A 62 -10.84 7.91 4.11
C LYS A 62 -12.29 7.60 3.70
N LYS A 63 -13.13 8.62 3.62
CA LYS A 63 -14.54 8.46 3.24
C LYS A 63 -14.67 7.97 1.79
N GLU A 64 -13.93 8.58 0.87
CA GLU A 64 -13.93 8.20 -0.53
C GLU A 64 -13.41 6.78 -0.74
N LEU A 65 -12.32 6.41 -0.05
CA LEU A 65 -11.79 5.06 -0.12
C LEU A 65 -12.73 4.02 0.48
N THR A 66 -13.39 4.34 1.60
CA THR A 66 -14.37 3.44 2.20
C THR A 66 -15.49 3.13 1.23
N GLY A 67 -16.02 4.15 0.56
CA GLY A 67 -17.05 3.96 -0.46
C GLY A 67 -16.57 3.10 -1.62
N LEU A 68 -15.35 3.31 -2.09
CA LEU A 68 -14.77 2.51 -3.15
C LEU A 68 -14.61 1.04 -2.74
N MET A 69 -14.12 0.78 -1.54
CA MET A 69 -13.93 -0.59 -1.04
C MET A 69 -15.25 -1.34 -0.90
N GLU A 70 -16.32 -0.65 -0.52
CA GLU A 70 -17.67 -1.24 -0.44
C GLU A 70 -18.20 -1.66 -1.81
N MET A 71 -17.78 -0.97 -2.86
CA MET A 71 -18.22 -1.24 -4.24
C MET A 71 -17.43 -2.36 -4.91
N LEU A 72 -16.17 -2.59 -4.52
CA LEU A 72 -15.29 -3.56 -5.19
C LEU A 72 -15.87 -4.97 -5.29
N PRO A 73 -16.48 -5.55 -4.24
CA PRO A 73 -17.04 -6.91 -4.36
C PRO A 73 -18.16 -7.02 -5.38
N LYS A 74 -18.84 -5.91 -5.69
CA LYS A 74 -19.97 -5.88 -6.63
C LYS A 74 -19.53 -5.70 -8.09
N HIS A 75 -18.38 -5.06 -8.31
CA HIS A 75 -17.95 -4.65 -9.64
C HIS A 75 -16.68 -5.36 -10.11
N ASN A 76 -15.95 -5.98 -9.22
CA ASN A 76 -14.74 -6.73 -9.57
C ASN A 76 -15.11 -8.15 -9.94
N THR A 77 -14.84 -8.53 -11.19
CA THR A 77 -15.14 -9.88 -11.69
C THR A 77 -14.00 -10.87 -11.50
N ASP A 78 -12.79 -10.39 -11.27
CA ASP A 78 -11.62 -11.24 -11.02
C ASP A 78 -11.25 -11.15 -9.54
N HIS A 79 -11.43 -12.27 -8.83
CA HIS A 79 -11.15 -12.38 -7.40
C HIS A 79 -9.81 -13.09 -7.12
N SER A 80 -8.96 -13.24 -8.13
CA SER A 80 -7.63 -13.83 -7.94
C SER A 80 -6.82 -12.99 -6.97
N PRO A 81 -6.22 -13.62 -5.92
CA PRO A 81 -5.55 -12.88 -4.87
C PRO A 81 -4.30 -12.15 -5.36
N LEU A 82 -4.05 -10.99 -4.76
CA LEU A 82 -2.83 -10.23 -4.94
C LEU A 82 -1.87 -10.54 -3.80
N HIS A 83 -0.59 -10.56 -4.12
CA HIS A 83 0.48 -10.81 -3.16
C HIS A 83 1.54 -9.74 -3.31
N ARG A 84 1.81 -9.02 -2.23
CA ARG A 84 2.78 -7.93 -2.19
C ARG A 84 4.12 -8.38 -1.65
N HIS A 85 5.17 -8.01 -2.37
CA HIS A 85 6.55 -8.06 -1.87
C HIS A 85 6.97 -6.62 -1.62
N THR A 86 7.14 -6.27 -0.36
CA THR A 86 7.44 -4.91 0.05
C THR A 86 8.80 -4.89 0.73
N SER A 87 9.63 -3.91 0.35
CA SER A 87 10.92 -3.67 1.00
C SER A 87 10.99 -2.22 1.43
N VAL A 88 11.19 -1.99 2.71
CA VAL A 88 11.35 -0.63 3.24
C VAL A 88 12.76 -0.16 2.92
N TYR A 89 12.87 0.95 2.19
CA TYR A 89 14.16 1.52 1.81
C TYR A 89 14.64 2.56 2.84
N THR A 90 13.79 3.50 3.18
CA THR A 90 14.14 4.58 4.10
C THR A 90 13.02 4.86 5.08
N VAL A 91 13.40 5.23 6.28
CA VAL A 91 12.51 5.78 7.29
C VAL A 91 13.20 6.98 7.90
N ASP A 92 12.61 8.16 7.73
CA ASP A 92 13.16 9.41 8.23
C ASP A 92 12.21 10.01 9.26
N VAL A 93 12.66 10.06 10.51
CA VAL A 93 11.91 10.65 11.62
C VAL A 93 12.28 12.11 11.72
N SER A 94 11.28 12.99 11.87
CA SER A 94 11.53 14.44 12.01
C SER A 94 12.32 14.75 13.29
N ASP A 95 13.00 15.90 13.29
CA ASP A 95 13.82 16.32 14.43
C ASP A 95 13.03 16.43 15.72
N ASP A 96 11.76 16.86 15.61
CA ASP A 96 10.86 16.97 16.78
C ASP A 96 10.23 15.63 17.19
N GLY A 97 10.43 14.57 16.42
CA GLY A 97 9.91 13.23 16.71
C GLY A 97 8.41 13.09 16.52
N LYS A 98 7.74 14.04 15.89
CA LYS A 98 6.27 14.05 15.73
C LYS A 98 5.77 13.49 14.42
N THR A 99 6.63 13.45 13.42
CA THR A 99 6.28 12.92 12.09
C THR A 99 7.41 12.07 11.55
N ALA A 100 7.09 11.26 10.56
CA ALA A 100 8.09 10.52 9.81
C ALA A 100 7.64 10.33 8.38
N GLU A 101 8.60 10.07 7.52
CA GLU A 101 8.36 9.70 6.12
C GLU A 101 9.10 8.42 5.81
N ALA A 102 8.49 7.58 4.99
CA ALA A 102 9.11 6.34 4.56
C ALA A 102 8.94 6.12 3.07
N VAL A 103 9.95 5.53 2.46
CA VAL A 103 9.89 5.07 1.07
C VAL A 103 10.10 3.58 1.05
N SER A 104 9.18 2.88 0.38
CA SER A 104 9.24 1.43 0.22
C SER A 104 9.10 1.08 -1.25
N SER A 105 9.77 0.02 -1.66
CA SER A 105 9.54 -0.60 -2.96
C SER A 105 8.43 -1.63 -2.83
N VAL A 106 7.56 -1.73 -3.83
CA VAL A 106 6.52 -2.74 -3.85
C VAL A 106 6.45 -3.41 -5.21
N VAL A 107 6.36 -4.74 -5.18
CA VAL A 107 6.02 -5.56 -6.33
C VAL A 107 4.79 -6.38 -5.97
N ILE A 108 3.77 -6.32 -6.81
CA ILE A 108 2.52 -7.03 -6.57
C ILE A 108 2.35 -8.07 -7.66
N TYR A 109 2.21 -9.32 -7.25
CA TYR A 109 1.86 -10.44 -8.13
C TYR A 109 0.41 -10.81 -7.93
N GLN A 110 -0.20 -11.31 -8.98
CA GLN A 110 -1.55 -11.89 -8.90
C GLN A 110 -1.43 -13.40 -9.12
N ASN A 111 -1.99 -14.17 -8.21
CA ASN A 111 -2.07 -15.63 -8.33
C ASN A 111 -3.37 -15.98 -9.05
N MET A 112 -3.27 -16.56 -10.23
CA MET A 112 -4.41 -16.82 -11.09
C MET A 112 -5.22 -18.01 -10.59
N LEU A 113 -6.33 -17.71 -9.91
CA LEU A 113 -7.28 -18.73 -9.41
C LEU A 113 -8.62 -18.66 -10.12
N ASP A 114 -9.00 -17.47 -10.61
CA ASP A 114 -10.25 -17.22 -11.32
C ASP A 114 -9.99 -16.95 -12.79
N GLY A 115 -11.02 -17.07 -13.59
CA GLY A 115 -10.99 -16.75 -15.01
C GLY A 115 -11.53 -17.87 -15.86
N ILE A 116 -11.65 -17.64 -17.17
CA ILE A 116 -12.21 -18.58 -18.13
C ILE A 116 -11.42 -19.90 -18.16
N ASN A 117 -10.10 -19.81 -18.00
CA ASN A 117 -9.19 -20.95 -18.05
C ASN A 117 -8.58 -21.26 -16.69
N SER A 118 -9.34 -21.08 -15.61
CA SER A 118 -8.81 -21.24 -14.24
C SER A 118 -8.16 -22.61 -14.00
N HIS A 119 -8.67 -23.67 -14.62
CA HIS A 119 -8.09 -25.01 -14.50
C HIS A 119 -6.73 -25.16 -15.21
N LEU A 120 -6.44 -24.29 -16.18
CA LEU A 120 -5.15 -24.25 -16.88
C LEU A 120 -4.20 -23.26 -16.21
N ASP A 121 -4.74 -22.12 -15.72
CA ASP A 121 -3.97 -21.01 -15.17
C ASP A 121 -3.76 -21.13 -13.67
N SER A 122 -4.43 -22.07 -13.01
CA SER A 122 -4.31 -22.28 -11.57
C SER A 122 -2.86 -22.51 -11.17
N GLY A 123 -2.38 -21.69 -10.25
CA GLY A 123 -0.99 -21.72 -9.80
C GLY A 123 -0.04 -20.81 -10.58
N GLU A 124 -0.48 -20.24 -11.69
CA GLU A 124 0.31 -19.20 -12.35
C GLU A 124 0.32 -17.91 -11.52
N SER A 125 1.45 -17.24 -11.54
CA SER A 125 1.57 -15.90 -10.95
C SER A 125 1.94 -14.91 -12.04
N ARG A 126 1.24 -13.78 -12.07
CA ARG A 126 1.50 -12.71 -13.03
C ARG A 126 1.92 -11.46 -12.29
N LEU A 127 2.86 -10.74 -12.88
CA LEU A 127 3.23 -9.42 -12.38
C LEU A 127 2.06 -8.46 -12.61
N PHE A 128 1.59 -7.83 -11.52
CA PHE A 128 0.46 -6.90 -11.55
C PHE A 128 0.93 -5.45 -11.53
N VAL A 129 1.80 -5.08 -10.57
CA VAL A 129 2.28 -3.71 -10.41
C VAL A 129 3.69 -3.71 -9.84
N ILE A 130 4.52 -2.78 -10.29
CA ILE A 130 5.78 -2.41 -9.67
C ILE A 130 5.71 -0.92 -9.35
N GLY A 131 6.07 -0.55 -8.14
CA GLY A 131 6.04 0.85 -7.74
C GLY A 131 6.73 1.11 -6.43
N LYS A 132 6.47 2.30 -5.91
CA LYS A 132 6.96 2.75 -4.61
C LYS A 132 5.84 3.33 -3.80
N TYR A 133 5.91 3.11 -2.50
CA TYR A 133 5.07 3.82 -1.53
C TYR A 133 5.87 4.96 -0.93
N HIS A 134 5.27 6.14 -0.92
CA HIS A 134 5.76 7.32 -0.19
C HIS A 134 4.75 7.58 0.91
N ASP A 135 5.11 7.20 2.12
CA ASP A 135 4.20 7.22 3.25
C ASP A 135 4.60 8.30 4.26
N LYS A 136 3.60 8.94 4.83
CA LYS A 136 3.77 9.89 5.93
C LYS A 136 3.08 9.36 7.16
N PHE A 137 3.71 9.57 8.31
CA PHE A 137 3.25 9.05 9.60
C PHE A 137 3.14 10.17 10.62
N LEU A 138 2.12 10.07 11.45
CA LEU A 138 1.99 10.88 12.66
C LEU A 138 2.45 10.05 13.84
N ILE A 139 3.27 10.63 14.69
CA ILE A 139 3.83 9.97 15.87
C ILE A 139 3.21 10.62 17.10
N GLU A 140 2.47 9.83 17.85
CA GLU A 140 1.83 10.26 19.08
C GLU A 140 2.66 9.94 20.32
#